data_480cd580954dfd2c2f228bc3da6a521c
#
_entry.id   480cd580954dfd2c2f228bc3da6a521c
#
_cell.length_a   1.000
_cell.length_b   1.000
_cell.length_c   1.000
_cell.angle_alpha   90.00
_cell.angle_beta   90.00
_cell.angle_gamma   90.00
#
_symmetry.space_group_name_H-M   'P 1'
#
loop_
_entity.id
_entity.type
_entity.pdbx_description
1 polymer ?
#
loop_
_entity_poly.entity_id
_entity_poly.type
_entity_poly.pdbx_seq_one_letter_code
_entity_poly.pdbx_strand_id
1 'polypeptide(L)'
;VTKDSADKITAARKAYDSLSQADKGKVSNRNTLFEAERAYATIIKNNQKKLDIYTITGDYIEKDDDEKLAAFGSEWLVLGLARSGRDVPGEYYKAIEKYVDEHIDGSGRLDAKRSSDNSRLILALTAMGRDVTDVAGHDLLTALGDLDYIEKQSLSGVIYALLALDSGDYEISVVEGAAIPATREALIQYLLDAQLEDGGWAFSGDEAEPDMTAMAVQALAGYYEAKPAGKLGKDVKEAVDKAVDVLSGMQTTTGGYESYGDLNSESASQVIVALTALGIDPDTDSRFIKNGVSVVDSLCSFYVDGGGFRHVMDGERDNIATAQGYYALTAYYR
;
A
#
# COMPACT_ATOMS: atom_id res chain seq x y z
N VAL A 1 20.08 3.26 18.57
CA VAL A 1 19.32 2.10 19.07
C VAL A 1 18.22 1.83 18.06
N THR A 2 18.08 0.60 17.60
CA THR A 2 17.08 0.14 16.64
C THR A 2 16.32 -1.06 17.24
N LYS A 3 15.29 -1.55 16.52
CA LYS A 3 14.58 -2.78 16.89
C LYS A 3 15.51 -4.00 17.04
N ASP A 4 16.65 -4.02 16.32
CA ASP A 4 17.63 -5.13 16.36
C ASP A 4 18.69 -4.98 17.46
N SER A 5 18.54 -3.98 18.33
CA SER A 5 19.51 -3.72 19.40
C SER A 5 19.32 -4.60 20.66
N ALA A 6 18.24 -5.43 20.70
CA ALA A 6 17.87 -6.23 21.87
C ALA A 6 19.02 -7.05 22.44
N ASP A 7 19.67 -7.88 21.61
CA ASP A 7 20.71 -8.80 22.04
C ASP A 7 21.94 -8.05 22.59
N LYS A 8 22.33 -6.97 21.91
CA LYS A 8 23.46 -6.13 22.34
C LYS A 8 23.19 -5.45 23.69
N ILE A 9 21.99 -4.91 23.89
CA ILE A 9 21.55 -4.26 25.11
C ILE A 9 21.47 -5.29 26.22
N THR A 10 20.86 -6.47 25.97
CA THR A 10 20.77 -7.57 26.94
C THR A 10 22.14 -8.09 27.37
N ALA A 11 23.06 -8.30 26.44
CA ALA A 11 24.43 -8.71 26.72
C ALA A 11 25.18 -7.67 27.54
N ALA A 12 25.06 -6.38 27.18
CA ALA A 12 25.68 -5.29 27.96
C ALA A 12 25.11 -5.19 29.38
N ARG A 13 23.79 -5.34 29.54
CA ARG A 13 23.11 -5.38 30.81
C ARG A 13 23.63 -6.54 31.69
N LYS A 14 23.66 -7.74 31.16
CA LYS A 14 24.17 -8.93 31.84
C LYS A 14 25.61 -8.76 32.28
N ALA A 15 26.47 -8.20 31.44
CA ALA A 15 27.86 -7.90 31.77
C ALA A 15 27.96 -6.89 32.91
N TYR A 16 27.20 -5.77 32.84
CA TYR A 16 27.16 -4.76 33.88
C TYR A 16 26.68 -5.33 35.24
N ASP A 17 25.62 -6.13 35.23
CA ASP A 17 25.03 -6.69 36.46
C ASP A 17 25.93 -7.71 37.13
N SER A 18 26.82 -8.38 36.40
CA SER A 18 27.82 -9.33 36.94
C SER A 18 28.98 -8.64 37.70
N LEU A 19 29.13 -7.34 37.55
CA LEU A 19 30.18 -6.59 38.25
C LEU A 19 29.90 -6.42 39.77
N SER A 20 30.95 -6.36 40.56
CA SER A 20 30.83 -5.94 41.98
C SER A 20 30.30 -4.50 42.07
N GLN A 21 29.73 -4.13 43.24
CA GLN A 21 29.25 -2.76 43.45
C GLN A 21 30.37 -1.71 43.33
N ALA A 22 31.59 -2.06 43.74
CA ALA A 22 32.77 -1.21 43.61
C ALA A 22 33.18 -1.01 42.13
N ASP A 23 33.04 -2.06 41.29
CA ASP A 23 33.43 -1.99 39.89
C ASP A 23 32.34 -1.34 39.02
N LYS A 24 31.06 -1.49 39.38
CA LYS A 24 29.96 -0.74 38.76
C LYS A 24 30.18 0.78 38.78
N GLY A 25 30.76 1.29 39.87
CA GLY A 25 31.14 2.69 40.04
C GLY A 25 32.26 3.16 39.08
N LYS A 26 33.07 2.24 38.58
CA LYS A 26 34.20 2.53 37.66
C LYS A 26 33.83 2.50 36.18
N VAL A 27 32.63 2.02 35.83
CA VAL A 27 32.17 1.96 34.44
C VAL A 27 31.83 3.37 33.96
N SER A 28 32.72 3.96 33.17
CA SER A 28 32.62 5.35 32.69
C SER A 28 31.44 5.59 31.70
N ASN A 29 31.05 4.56 30.94
CA ASN A 29 29.99 4.64 29.91
C ASN A 29 28.66 3.98 30.34
N ARG A 30 28.46 3.78 31.67
CA ARG A 30 27.19 3.18 32.17
C ARG A 30 25.94 3.93 31.75
N ASN A 31 26.01 5.26 31.60
CA ASN A 31 24.89 6.07 31.18
C ASN A 31 24.45 5.73 29.74
N THR A 32 25.39 5.43 28.84
CA THR A 32 25.09 4.98 27.47
C THR A 32 24.24 3.71 27.47
N LEU A 33 24.52 2.75 28.37
CA LEU A 33 23.67 1.55 28.51
C LEU A 33 22.25 1.92 28.97
N PHE A 34 22.12 2.77 29.99
CA PHE A 34 20.81 3.17 30.52
C PHE A 34 19.99 3.99 29.50
N GLU A 35 20.66 4.84 28.72
CA GLU A 35 20.04 5.57 27.62
C GLU A 35 19.58 4.63 26.50
N ALA A 36 20.42 3.65 26.12
CA ALA A 36 20.09 2.65 25.15
C ALA A 36 18.88 1.78 25.58
N GLU A 37 18.82 1.40 26.85
CA GLU A 37 17.67 0.65 27.39
C GLU A 37 16.37 1.45 27.33
N ARG A 38 16.41 2.74 27.72
CA ARG A 38 15.23 3.60 27.65
C ARG A 38 14.77 3.81 26.22
N ALA A 39 15.72 4.08 25.31
CA ALA A 39 15.40 4.24 23.89
C ALA A 39 14.79 2.96 23.31
N TYR A 40 15.36 1.79 23.65
CA TYR A 40 14.84 0.51 23.21
C TYR A 40 13.43 0.24 23.76
N ALA A 41 13.19 0.50 25.04
CA ALA A 41 11.87 0.36 25.65
C ALA A 41 10.83 1.27 24.99
N THR A 42 11.22 2.47 24.56
CA THR A 42 10.35 3.38 23.81
C THR A 42 10.01 2.82 22.43
N ILE A 43 10.99 2.26 21.71
CA ILE A 43 10.78 1.61 20.39
C ILE A 43 9.78 0.46 20.54
N ILE A 44 9.99 -0.43 21.53
CA ILE A 44 9.08 -1.56 21.77
C ILE A 44 7.65 -1.09 22.07
N LYS A 45 7.50 -0.06 22.90
CA LYS A 45 6.17 0.50 23.22
C LYS A 45 5.49 1.09 21.98
N ASN A 46 6.23 1.81 21.14
CA ASN A 46 5.69 2.40 19.92
C ASN A 46 5.27 1.31 18.92
N ASN A 47 6.11 0.28 18.74
CA ASN A 47 5.77 -0.84 17.86
C ASN A 47 4.53 -1.60 18.34
N GLN A 48 4.40 -1.79 19.67
CA GLN A 48 3.19 -2.41 20.22
C GLN A 48 1.96 -1.56 19.94
N LYS A 49 2.06 -0.23 20.11
CA LYS A 49 0.94 0.68 19.79
C LYS A 49 0.53 0.59 18.32
N LYS A 50 1.48 0.52 17.39
CA LYS A 50 1.18 0.34 15.95
C LYS A 50 0.47 -0.98 15.68
N LEU A 51 0.94 -2.06 16.29
CA LEU A 51 0.34 -3.38 16.19
C LEU A 51 -1.09 -3.41 16.78
N ASP A 52 -1.30 -2.73 17.92
CA ASP A 52 -2.61 -2.61 18.54
C ASP A 52 -3.59 -1.86 17.60
N ILE A 53 -3.16 -0.76 16.99
CA ILE A 53 -3.94 0.01 16.00
C ILE A 53 -4.34 -0.89 14.82
N TYR A 54 -3.40 -1.65 14.27
CA TYR A 54 -3.67 -2.60 13.19
C TYR A 54 -4.69 -3.65 13.59
N THR A 55 -4.49 -4.28 14.75
CA THR A 55 -5.36 -5.36 15.24
C THR A 55 -6.77 -4.86 15.52
N ILE A 56 -6.89 -3.73 16.25
CA ILE A 56 -8.18 -3.14 16.61
C ILE A 56 -8.94 -2.66 15.38
N THR A 57 -8.23 -2.11 14.38
CA THR A 57 -8.87 -1.69 13.12
C THR A 57 -9.38 -2.88 12.34
N GLY A 58 -8.63 -3.99 12.27
CA GLY A 58 -9.12 -5.23 11.68
C GLY A 58 -10.36 -5.76 12.38
N ASP A 59 -10.36 -5.78 13.72
CA ASP A 59 -11.52 -6.20 14.52
C ASP A 59 -12.73 -5.26 14.31
N TYR A 60 -12.48 -3.97 14.12
CA TYR A 60 -13.52 -2.99 13.81
C TYR A 60 -14.17 -3.28 12.44
N ILE A 61 -13.35 -3.51 11.41
CA ILE A 61 -13.83 -3.80 10.05
C ILE A 61 -14.64 -5.12 10.02
N GLU A 62 -14.15 -6.17 10.68
CA GLU A 62 -14.87 -7.46 10.76
C GLU A 62 -16.20 -7.38 11.48
N LYS A 63 -16.35 -6.46 12.44
CA LYS A 63 -17.59 -6.27 13.21
C LYS A 63 -18.51 -5.21 12.63
N ASP A 64 -17.99 -4.38 11.72
CA ASP A 64 -18.82 -3.37 11.04
C ASP A 64 -19.79 -4.09 10.10
N ASP A 65 -21.00 -3.57 10.06
CA ASP A 65 -22.20 -4.17 9.48
C ASP A 65 -21.93 -4.98 8.20
N ASP A 66 -22.29 -6.25 8.16
CA ASP A 66 -22.20 -7.14 6.99
C ASP A 66 -22.75 -6.47 5.70
N GLU A 67 -23.73 -5.55 5.84
CA GLU A 67 -24.31 -4.81 4.73
C GLU A 67 -23.32 -3.86 4.02
N LYS A 68 -22.35 -3.27 4.74
CA LYS A 68 -21.36 -2.37 4.13
C LYS A 68 -20.26 -3.12 3.40
N LEU A 69 -19.88 -4.29 3.90
CA LEU A 69 -18.92 -5.16 3.23
C LEU A 69 -19.54 -5.93 2.06
N ALA A 70 -20.84 -6.19 2.11
CA ALA A 70 -21.56 -6.98 1.11
C ALA A 70 -21.99 -6.15 -0.10
N ALA A 71 -21.12 -5.29 -0.64
CA ALA A 71 -21.45 -4.47 -1.80
C ALA A 71 -20.24 -4.20 -2.69
N PHE A 72 -20.47 -3.99 -3.97
CA PHE A 72 -19.49 -3.37 -4.86
C PHE A 72 -19.17 -1.96 -4.37
N GLY A 73 -17.87 -1.64 -4.30
CA GLY A 73 -17.33 -0.40 -3.71
C GLY A 73 -16.55 -0.63 -2.41
N SER A 74 -16.64 -1.84 -1.81
CA SER A 74 -15.89 -2.21 -0.60
C SER A 74 -14.60 -2.99 -0.87
N GLU A 75 -14.14 -3.04 -2.12
CA GLU A 75 -12.99 -3.87 -2.57
C GLU A 75 -11.74 -3.63 -1.74
N TRP A 76 -11.47 -2.38 -1.30
CA TRP A 76 -10.29 -2.07 -0.50
C TRP A 76 -10.37 -2.61 0.93
N LEU A 77 -11.56 -2.59 1.55
CA LEU A 77 -11.77 -3.23 2.85
C LEU A 77 -11.59 -4.75 2.74
N VAL A 78 -12.20 -5.34 1.73
CA VAL A 78 -12.10 -6.78 1.43
C VAL A 78 -10.67 -7.20 1.15
N LEU A 79 -9.94 -6.42 0.34
CA LEU A 79 -8.51 -6.64 0.08
C LEU A 79 -7.70 -6.63 1.38
N GLY A 80 -7.93 -5.65 2.25
CA GLY A 80 -7.27 -5.54 3.55
C GLY A 80 -7.53 -6.75 4.44
N LEU A 81 -8.79 -7.19 4.59
CA LEU A 81 -9.16 -8.37 5.36
C LEU A 81 -8.54 -9.64 4.80
N ALA A 82 -8.75 -9.92 3.51
CA ALA A 82 -8.22 -11.13 2.87
C ALA A 82 -6.69 -11.20 2.97
N ARG A 83 -5.99 -10.09 2.72
CA ARG A 83 -4.52 -10.03 2.80
C ARG A 83 -3.99 -10.13 4.22
N SER A 84 -4.75 -9.74 5.23
CA SER A 84 -4.39 -9.91 6.64
C SER A 84 -4.65 -11.32 7.18
N GLY A 85 -5.31 -12.17 6.38
CA GLY A 85 -5.71 -13.53 6.77
C GLY A 85 -6.96 -13.56 7.64
N ARG A 86 -7.74 -12.48 7.66
CA ARG A 86 -9.05 -12.41 8.31
C ARG A 86 -10.15 -12.89 7.38
N ASP A 87 -11.26 -13.30 7.96
CA ASP A 87 -12.40 -13.77 7.21
C ASP A 87 -13.10 -12.60 6.48
N VAL A 88 -13.42 -12.83 5.21
CA VAL A 88 -14.29 -11.95 4.44
C VAL A 88 -15.70 -12.54 4.46
N PRO A 89 -16.74 -11.76 4.80
CA PRO A 89 -18.11 -12.27 4.84
C PRO A 89 -18.52 -12.94 3.53
N GLY A 90 -19.09 -14.13 3.62
CA GLY A 90 -19.53 -14.91 2.44
C GLY A 90 -20.58 -14.20 1.59
N GLU A 91 -21.31 -13.27 2.18
CA GLU A 91 -22.32 -12.45 1.51
C GLU A 91 -21.70 -11.48 0.51
N TYR A 92 -20.44 -11.03 0.73
CA TYR A 92 -19.73 -10.20 -0.23
C TYR A 92 -19.64 -10.89 -1.60
N TYR A 93 -19.13 -12.11 -1.65
CA TYR A 93 -18.96 -12.80 -2.94
C TYR A 93 -20.28 -13.00 -3.67
N LYS A 94 -21.35 -13.35 -2.95
CA LYS A 94 -22.71 -13.49 -3.52
C LYS A 94 -23.23 -12.15 -4.08
N ALA A 95 -22.99 -11.05 -3.37
CA ALA A 95 -23.37 -9.72 -3.84
C ALA A 95 -22.58 -9.32 -5.09
N ILE A 96 -21.29 -9.70 -5.15
CA ILE A 96 -20.44 -9.45 -6.32
C ILE A 96 -20.88 -10.29 -7.53
N GLU A 97 -21.20 -11.59 -7.36
CA GLU A 97 -21.73 -12.42 -8.45
C GLU A 97 -22.98 -11.77 -9.05
N LYS A 98 -23.90 -11.33 -8.20
CA LYS A 98 -25.11 -10.63 -8.65
C LYS A 98 -24.77 -9.30 -9.36
N TYR A 99 -23.88 -8.50 -8.78
CA TYR A 99 -23.49 -7.22 -9.37
C TYR A 99 -22.84 -7.39 -10.75
N VAL A 100 -21.96 -8.38 -10.90
CA VAL A 100 -21.31 -8.70 -12.17
C VAL A 100 -22.34 -9.13 -13.21
N ASP A 101 -23.24 -10.06 -12.89
CA ASP A 101 -24.29 -10.53 -13.81
C ASP A 101 -25.22 -9.39 -14.28
N GLU A 102 -25.50 -8.41 -13.41
CA GLU A 102 -26.38 -7.27 -13.71
C GLU A 102 -25.71 -6.14 -14.49
N HIS A 103 -24.36 -6.00 -14.43
CA HIS A 103 -23.66 -4.80 -14.95
C HIS A 103 -22.63 -5.08 -16.04
N ILE A 104 -22.12 -6.32 -16.15
CA ILE A 104 -21.07 -6.64 -17.11
C ILE A 104 -21.60 -6.59 -18.55
N ASP A 105 -20.91 -5.91 -19.43
CA ASP A 105 -21.28 -5.86 -20.85
C ASP A 105 -20.67 -7.01 -21.67
N GLY A 106 -21.04 -7.11 -22.96
CA GLY A 106 -20.54 -8.14 -23.86
C GLY A 106 -19.02 -8.08 -24.13
N SER A 107 -18.33 -7.04 -23.64
CA SER A 107 -16.88 -6.88 -23.71
C SER A 107 -16.20 -7.15 -22.37
N GLY A 108 -16.91 -7.67 -21.38
CA GLY A 108 -16.40 -7.96 -20.05
C GLY A 108 -16.22 -6.73 -19.15
N ARG A 109 -16.80 -5.58 -19.50
CA ARG A 109 -16.64 -4.32 -18.78
C ARG A 109 -17.77 -4.11 -17.78
N LEU A 110 -17.41 -3.79 -16.52
CA LEU A 110 -18.36 -3.39 -15.48
C LEU A 110 -18.83 -1.93 -15.64
N ASP A 111 -17.99 -1.10 -16.23
CA ASP A 111 -18.32 0.28 -16.61
C ASP A 111 -17.71 0.61 -17.97
N ALA A 112 -18.41 1.35 -18.81
CA ALA A 112 -17.97 1.67 -20.17
C ALA A 112 -16.71 2.55 -20.27
N LYS A 113 -16.34 3.21 -19.16
CA LYS A 113 -15.23 4.18 -19.12
C LYS A 113 -14.22 3.90 -17.99
N ARG A 114 -14.62 3.14 -16.97
CA ARG A 114 -13.81 2.93 -15.75
C ARG A 114 -13.27 1.50 -15.72
N SER A 115 -12.10 1.28 -16.30
CA SER A 115 -11.37 0.01 -16.25
C SER A 115 -10.96 -0.37 -14.83
N SER A 116 -10.80 0.63 -13.95
CA SER A 116 -10.49 0.40 -12.54
C SER A 116 -11.58 -0.35 -11.79
N ASP A 117 -12.83 -0.37 -12.26
CA ASP A 117 -13.91 -1.13 -11.62
C ASP A 117 -13.65 -2.64 -11.77
N ASN A 118 -13.27 -3.11 -12.98
CA ASN A 118 -12.81 -4.48 -13.18
C ASN A 118 -11.54 -4.74 -12.34
N SER A 119 -10.56 -3.87 -12.42
CA SER A 119 -9.24 -4.06 -11.80
C SER A 119 -9.32 -4.19 -10.28
N ARG A 120 -10.09 -3.31 -9.61
CA ARG A 120 -10.27 -3.37 -8.14
C ARG A 120 -10.98 -4.66 -7.72
N LEU A 121 -11.99 -5.07 -8.49
CA LEU A 121 -12.70 -6.30 -8.20
C LEU A 121 -11.80 -7.52 -8.37
N ILE A 122 -10.98 -7.57 -9.44
CA ILE A 122 -9.97 -8.62 -9.65
C ILE A 122 -9.01 -8.67 -8.44
N LEU A 123 -8.49 -7.54 -7.97
CA LEU A 123 -7.60 -7.48 -6.81
C LEU A 123 -8.24 -8.07 -5.55
N ALA A 124 -9.47 -7.69 -5.24
CA ALA A 124 -10.19 -8.18 -4.07
C ALA A 124 -10.47 -9.69 -4.17
N LEU A 125 -10.99 -10.16 -5.30
CA LEU A 125 -11.32 -11.57 -5.54
C LEU A 125 -10.07 -12.45 -5.56
N THR A 126 -8.98 -12.01 -6.17
CA THR A 126 -7.68 -12.70 -6.14
C THR A 126 -7.19 -12.86 -4.70
N ALA A 127 -7.27 -11.79 -3.90
CA ALA A 127 -6.88 -11.85 -2.49
C ALA A 127 -7.73 -12.82 -1.67
N MET A 128 -9.01 -13.00 -2.03
CA MET A 128 -9.92 -14.00 -1.45
C MET A 128 -9.68 -15.42 -1.98
N GLY A 129 -8.78 -15.61 -2.95
CA GLY A 129 -8.57 -16.91 -3.63
C GLY A 129 -9.75 -17.33 -4.51
N ARG A 130 -10.52 -16.37 -5.05
CA ARG A 130 -11.61 -16.63 -5.98
C ARG A 130 -11.12 -16.62 -7.43
N ASP A 131 -11.78 -17.41 -8.26
CA ASP A 131 -11.51 -17.44 -9.69
C ASP A 131 -12.14 -16.20 -10.35
N VAL A 132 -11.29 -15.32 -10.88
CA VAL A 132 -11.72 -14.08 -11.56
C VAL A 132 -12.10 -14.30 -13.01
N THR A 133 -11.83 -15.49 -13.55
CA THR A 133 -12.19 -15.87 -14.92
C THR A 133 -13.58 -16.50 -15.00
N ASP A 134 -14.22 -16.77 -13.87
CA ASP A 134 -15.58 -17.32 -13.78
C ASP A 134 -16.35 -16.72 -12.59
N VAL A 135 -16.73 -15.46 -12.71
CA VAL A 135 -17.59 -14.77 -11.73
C VAL A 135 -18.98 -14.64 -12.34
N ALA A 136 -19.91 -15.42 -11.85
CA ALA A 136 -21.27 -15.55 -12.41
C ALA A 136 -21.27 -15.93 -13.92
N GLY A 137 -20.30 -16.72 -14.38
CA GLY A 137 -20.13 -17.11 -15.77
C GLY A 137 -19.38 -16.09 -16.65
N HIS A 138 -18.76 -15.06 -16.04
CA HIS A 138 -18.04 -14.00 -16.75
C HIS A 138 -16.58 -13.96 -16.37
N ASP A 139 -15.71 -13.75 -17.37
CA ASP A 139 -14.27 -13.50 -17.18
C ASP A 139 -14.00 -12.01 -17.04
N LEU A 140 -13.64 -11.57 -15.84
CA LEU A 140 -13.36 -10.17 -15.53
C LEU A 140 -12.06 -9.65 -16.19
N LEU A 141 -11.15 -10.55 -16.58
CA LEU A 141 -9.89 -10.19 -17.23
C LEU A 141 -10.07 -9.74 -18.67
N THR A 142 -11.18 -10.16 -19.31
CA THR A 142 -11.46 -9.84 -20.72
C THR A 142 -11.37 -8.34 -20.99
N ALA A 143 -11.94 -7.51 -20.11
CA ALA A 143 -11.91 -6.05 -20.27
C ALA A 143 -10.49 -5.46 -20.28
N LEU A 144 -9.53 -6.10 -19.58
CA LEU A 144 -8.15 -5.64 -19.48
C LEU A 144 -7.27 -6.05 -20.67
N GLY A 145 -7.84 -6.73 -21.67
CA GLY A 145 -7.19 -7.02 -22.95
C GLY A 145 -7.25 -5.89 -23.98
N ASP A 146 -8.01 -4.82 -23.71
CA ASP A 146 -8.20 -3.65 -24.58
C ASP A 146 -7.48 -2.42 -24.01
N LEU A 147 -6.35 -2.04 -24.62
CA LEU A 147 -5.53 -0.92 -24.17
C LEU A 147 -6.29 0.42 -24.26
N ASP A 148 -7.05 0.65 -25.34
CA ASP A 148 -7.84 1.87 -25.50
C ASP A 148 -8.88 2.04 -24.38
N TYR A 149 -9.43 0.93 -23.87
CA TYR A 149 -10.35 0.97 -22.73
C TYR A 149 -9.63 1.31 -21.42
N ILE A 150 -8.47 0.71 -21.18
CA ILE A 150 -7.65 0.98 -19.99
C ILE A 150 -7.24 2.46 -19.97
N GLU A 151 -6.77 2.99 -21.09
CA GLU A 151 -6.27 4.37 -21.20
C GLU A 151 -7.36 5.44 -21.09
N LYS A 152 -8.66 5.10 -21.19
CA LYS A 152 -9.75 6.06 -20.93
C LYS A 152 -9.70 6.69 -19.54
N GLN A 153 -9.12 6.00 -18.57
CA GLN A 153 -8.88 6.53 -17.21
C GLN A 153 -7.45 7.07 -17.02
N SER A 154 -6.74 7.31 -18.12
CA SER A 154 -5.37 7.81 -18.08
C SER A 154 -4.50 6.97 -17.15
N LEU A 155 -3.63 7.61 -16.38
CA LEU A 155 -2.68 6.97 -15.47
C LEU A 155 -3.33 5.99 -14.47
N SER A 156 -4.48 6.35 -13.89
CA SER A 156 -5.17 5.49 -12.92
C SER A 156 -5.63 4.16 -13.53
N GLY A 157 -6.15 4.19 -14.76
CA GLY A 157 -6.57 2.97 -15.47
C GLY A 157 -5.40 2.02 -15.68
N VAL A 158 -4.27 2.54 -16.12
CA VAL A 158 -3.06 1.75 -16.39
C VAL A 158 -2.45 1.18 -15.12
N ILE A 159 -2.35 1.98 -14.04
CA ILE A 159 -1.86 1.52 -12.74
C ILE A 159 -2.70 0.35 -12.22
N TYR A 160 -4.03 0.53 -12.16
CA TYR A 160 -4.90 -0.51 -11.63
C TYR A 160 -4.95 -1.76 -12.51
N ALA A 161 -4.90 -1.62 -13.83
CA ALA A 161 -4.84 -2.77 -14.73
C ALA A 161 -3.56 -3.59 -14.51
N LEU A 162 -2.41 -2.94 -14.39
CA LEU A 162 -1.14 -3.62 -14.16
C LEU A 162 -1.13 -4.33 -12.80
N LEU A 163 -1.58 -3.67 -11.73
CA LEU A 163 -1.72 -4.27 -10.40
C LEU A 163 -2.67 -5.48 -10.41
N ALA A 164 -3.81 -5.38 -11.09
CA ALA A 164 -4.77 -6.46 -11.19
C ALA A 164 -4.20 -7.68 -11.92
N LEU A 165 -3.58 -7.46 -13.08
CA LEU A 165 -2.97 -8.51 -13.88
C LEU A 165 -1.83 -9.23 -13.13
N ASP A 166 -1.03 -8.47 -12.36
CA ASP A 166 0.10 -9.02 -11.63
C ASP A 166 -0.30 -9.69 -10.31
N SER A 167 -1.47 -9.36 -9.77
CA SER A 167 -1.95 -9.91 -8.50
C SER A 167 -2.10 -11.45 -8.49
N GLY A 168 -2.38 -12.04 -9.64
CA GLY A 168 -2.49 -13.49 -9.84
C GLY A 168 -1.62 -14.00 -10.99
N ASP A 169 -0.67 -13.19 -11.48
CA ASP A 169 0.16 -13.51 -12.67
C ASP A 169 -0.71 -13.90 -13.89
N TYR A 170 -1.80 -13.14 -14.08
CA TYR A 170 -2.81 -13.46 -15.10
C TYR A 170 -2.30 -13.19 -16.50
N GLU A 171 -2.60 -14.11 -17.43
CA GLU A 171 -2.43 -13.86 -18.86
C GLU A 171 -3.41 -12.77 -19.34
N ILE A 172 -2.95 -11.92 -20.25
CA ILE A 172 -3.81 -10.88 -20.83
C ILE A 172 -4.64 -11.50 -21.95
N SER A 173 -5.96 -11.42 -21.82
CA SER A 173 -6.90 -11.98 -22.79
C SER A 173 -6.80 -11.26 -24.13
N VAL A 174 -6.82 -12.01 -25.22
CA VAL A 174 -6.96 -11.45 -26.57
C VAL A 174 -8.41 -11.09 -26.80
N VAL A 175 -8.70 -9.79 -26.97
CA VAL A 175 -10.06 -9.29 -27.21
C VAL A 175 -10.29 -9.13 -28.72
N GLU A 176 -11.24 -9.88 -29.26
CA GLU A 176 -11.64 -9.72 -30.68
C GLU A 176 -12.24 -8.33 -30.88
N GLY A 177 -11.66 -7.57 -31.80
CA GLY A 177 -12.11 -6.21 -32.12
C GLY A 177 -11.48 -5.10 -31.26
N ALA A 178 -10.58 -5.41 -30.32
CA ALA A 178 -9.76 -4.40 -29.70
C ALA A 178 -8.88 -3.70 -30.74
N ALA A 179 -8.91 -2.36 -30.78
CA ALA A 179 -8.10 -1.60 -31.72
C ALA A 179 -6.61 -1.76 -31.41
N ILE A 180 -6.24 -1.80 -30.14
CA ILE A 180 -4.88 -2.01 -29.66
C ILE A 180 -4.94 -3.05 -28.53
N PRO A 181 -4.36 -4.26 -28.73
CA PRO A 181 -4.25 -5.25 -27.67
C PRO A 181 -3.39 -4.72 -26.52
N ALA A 182 -3.84 -4.91 -25.28
CA ALA A 182 -3.04 -4.60 -24.12
C ALA A 182 -1.89 -5.60 -23.95
N THR A 183 -0.75 -5.11 -23.52
CA THR A 183 0.40 -5.93 -23.07
C THR A 183 1.02 -5.31 -21.83
N ARG A 184 1.71 -6.10 -21.00
CA ARG A 184 2.41 -5.55 -19.84
C ARG A 184 3.46 -4.52 -20.24
N GLU A 185 4.18 -4.76 -21.33
CA GLU A 185 5.16 -3.83 -21.89
C GLU A 185 4.54 -2.49 -22.26
N ALA A 186 3.34 -2.50 -22.89
CA ALA A 186 2.62 -1.27 -23.25
C ALA A 186 2.17 -0.50 -22.01
N LEU A 187 1.63 -1.20 -21.00
CA LEU A 187 1.22 -0.58 -19.73
C LEU A 187 2.41 0.03 -18.99
N ILE A 188 3.53 -0.70 -18.89
CA ILE A 188 4.77 -0.19 -18.29
C ILE A 188 5.29 1.02 -19.07
N GLN A 189 5.34 0.94 -20.40
CA GLN A 189 5.82 2.05 -21.22
C GLN A 189 4.95 3.30 -21.04
N TYR A 190 3.62 3.14 -20.95
CA TYR A 190 2.72 4.24 -20.65
C TYR A 190 3.08 4.94 -19.33
N LEU A 191 3.34 4.16 -18.26
CA LEU A 191 3.76 4.72 -16.97
C LEU A 191 5.09 5.47 -17.08
N LEU A 192 6.06 4.92 -17.81
CA LEU A 192 7.36 5.56 -18.02
C LEU A 192 7.24 6.87 -18.80
N ASP A 193 6.43 6.88 -19.86
CA ASP A 193 6.20 8.07 -20.70
C ASP A 193 5.42 9.16 -19.96
N ALA A 194 4.61 8.79 -18.97
CA ALA A 194 3.84 9.70 -18.12
C ALA A 194 4.62 10.23 -16.91
N GLN A 195 5.87 9.78 -16.68
CA GLN A 195 6.68 10.31 -15.59
C GLN A 195 7.04 11.78 -15.84
N LEU A 196 6.82 12.62 -14.85
CA LEU A 196 7.08 14.06 -14.91
C LEU A 196 8.59 14.36 -14.83
N GLU A 197 8.98 15.59 -15.20
CA GLU A 197 10.39 16.02 -15.18
C GLU A 197 11.00 15.97 -13.77
N ASP A 198 10.19 16.19 -12.73
CA ASP A 198 10.60 16.08 -11.33
C ASP A 198 10.83 14.63 -10.86
N GLY A 199 10.41 13.64 -11.65
CA GLY A 199 10.61 12.21 -11.39
C GLY A 199 9.43 11.50 -10.72
N GLY A 200 8.31 12.18 -10.49
CA GLY A 200 7.08 11.59 -9.97
C GLY A 200 5.96 11.49 -10.99
N TRP A 201 4.74 11.31 -10.51
CA TRP A 201 3.51 11.27 -11.30
C TRP A 201 2.43 12.13 -10.64
N ALA A 202 1.51 12.65 -11.44
CA ALA A 202 0.36 13.40 -10.98
C ALA A 202 -0.92 12.95 -11.70
N PHE A 203 -2.06 13.15 -11.06
CA PHE A 203 -3.36 12.97 -11.70
C PHE A 203 -3.58 14.02 -12.81
N SER A 204 -3.11 15.24 -12.57
CA SER A 204 -3.18 16.35 -13.51
C SER A 204 -2.10 17.36 -13.21
N GLY A 205 -1.65 18.10 -14.22
CA GLY A 205 -0.61 19.11 -14.07
C GLY A 205 0.79 18.57 -14.36
N ASP A 206 1.81 19.30 -13.93
CA ASP A 206 3.23 19.09 -14.22
C ASP A 206 4.10 18.96 -12.94
N GLU A 207 3.46 18.93 -11.78
CA GLU A 207 4.11 18.70 -10.49
C GLU A 207 3.64 17.36 -9.90
N ALA A 208 4.58 16.56 -9.40
CA ALA A 208 4.29 15.25 -8.82
C ALA A 208 3.38 15.34 -7.58
N GLU A 209 2.48 14.38 -7.46
CA GLU A 209 1.60 14.20 -6.30
C GLU A 209 2.00 12.92 -5.55
N PRO A 210 1.97 12.90 -4.20
CA PRO A 210 2.42 11.72 -3.44
C PRO A 210 1.60 10.47 -3.75
N ASP A 211 0.27 10.61 -3.89
CA ASP A 211 -0.63 9.48 -4.17
C ASP A 211 -0.33 8.82 -5.51
N MET A 212 -0.32 9.63 -6.59
CA MET A 212 -0.10 9.11 -7.93
C MET A 212 1.32 8.56 -8.11
N THR A 213 2.31 9.24 -7.51
CA THR A 213 3.69 8.77 -7.51
C THR A 213 3.82 7.42 -6.79
N ALA A 214 3.23 7.30 -5.60
CA ALA A 214 3.25 6.06 -4.84
C ALA A 214 2.51 4.92 -5.56
N MET A 215 1.35 5.21 -6.16
CA MET A 215 0.57 4.20 -6.91
C MET A 215 1.30 3.73 -8.18
N ALA A 216 1.97 4.63 -8.91
CA ALA A 216 2.81 4.25 -10.05
C ALA A 216 3.98 3.38 -9.61
N VAL A 217 4.64 3.72 -8.50
CA VAL A 217 5.69 2.89 -7.90
C VAL A 217 5.17 1.51 -7.51
N GLN A 218 3.97 1.39 -6.92
CA GLN A 218 3.36 0.09 -6.61
C GLN A 218 3.21 -0.77 -7.86
N ALA A 219 2.69 -0.20 -8.95
CA ALA A 219 2.49 -0.90 -10.21
C ALA A 219 3.81 -1.34 -10.87
N LEU A 220 4.87 -0.55 -10.71
CA LEU A 220 6.19 -0.83 -11.28
C LEU A 220 7.08 -1.69 -10.37
N ALA A 221 6.72 -1.90 -9.10
CA ALA A 221 7.57 -2.59 -8.12
C ALA A 221 7.93 -4.02 -8.54
N GLY A 222 7.00 -4.77 -9.16
CA GLY A 222 7.25 -6.12 -9.67
C GLY A 222 8.31 -6.18 -10.78
N TYR A 223 8.63 -5.05 -11.39
CA TYR A 223 9.57 -4.92 -12.52
C TYR A 223 10.89 -4.23 -12.14
N TYR A 224 11.01 -3.78 -10.90
CA TYR A 224 12.13 -2.98 -10.41
C TYR A 224 13.48 -3.70 -10.47
N GLU A 225 13.54 -4.97 -10.06
CA GLU A 225 14.83 -5.66 -9.88
C GLU A 225 15.24 -6.59 -11.03
N ALA A 226 14.50 -6.83 -12.08
CA ALA A 226 14.97 -7.70 -13.14
C ALA A 226 13.96 -8.12 -14.23
N LYS A 227 12.77 -7.58 -14.31
CA LYS A 227 11.80 -7.97 -15.34
C LYS A 227 11.00 -6.77 -15.81
N PRO A 228 10.94 -6.45 -17.06
CA PRO A 228 11.53 -7.16 -18.20
C PRO A 228 13.05 -6.94 -18.32
N ALA A 229 13.74 -7.93 -18.91
CA ALA A 229 15.17 -7.80 -19.18
C ALA A 229 15.43 -6.74 -20.25
N GLY A 230 16.61 -6.12 -20.24
CA GLY A 230 17.04 -5.18 -21.27
C GLY A 230 16.78 -3.71 -20.94
N LYS A 231 16.43 -2.92 -21.97
CA LYS A 231 16.26 -1.45 -21.83
C LYS A 231 15.08 -1.12 -20.91
N LEU A 232 13.94 -1.73 -21.13
CA LEU A 232 12.71 -1.43 -20.36
C LEU A 232 12.90 -1.65 -18.86
N GLY A 233 13.55 -2.75 -18.43
CA GLY A 233 13.82 -2.97 -17.00
C GLY A 233 14.79 -1.95 -16.39
N LYS A 234 15.74 -1.43 -17.18
CA LYS A 234 16.63 -0.33 -16.73
C LYS A 234 15.85 0.98 -16.59
N ASP A 235 14.99 1.28 -17.56
CA ASP A 235 14.16 2.48 -17.54
C ASP A 235 13.18 2.45 -16.34
N VAL A 236 12.56 1.29 -16.05
CA VAL A 236 11.73 1.10 -14.84
C VAL A 236 12.55 1.36 -13.57
N LYS A 237 13.75 0.78 -13.47
CA LYS A 237 14.58 0.97 -12.29
C LYS A 237 14.93 2.45 -12.09
N GLU A 238 15.34 3.14 -13.14
CA GLU A 238 15.66 4.56 -13.07
C GLU A 238 14.44 5.41 -12.69
N ALA A 239 13.27 5.12 -13.25
CA ALA A 239 12.04 5.81 -12.95
C ALA A 239 11.60 5.62 -11.49
N VAL A 240 11.67 4.40 -10.97
CA VAL A 240 11.33 4.08 -9.59
C VAL A 240 12.33 4.69 -8.60
N ASP A 241 13.63 4.64 -8.90
CA ASP A 241 14.66 5.27 -8.05
C ASP A 241 14.41 6.78 -7.91
N LYS A 242 14.10 7.50 -9.00
CA LYS A 242 13.74 8.92 -8.97
C LYS A 242 12.47 9.16 -8.15
N ALA A 243 11.45 8.34 -8.34
CA ALA A 243 10.18 8.46 -7.62
C ALA A 243 10.34 8.26 -6.10
N VAL A 244 11.18 7.32 -5.68
CA VAL A 244 11.51 7.12 -4.26
C VAL A 244 12.18 8.36 -3.66
N ASP A 245 13.08 9.01 -4.40
CA ASP A 245 13.71 10.26 -3.96
C ASP A 245 12.69 11.41 -3.89
N VAL A 246 11.78 11.52 -4.87
CA VAL A 246 10.67 12.49 -4.86
C VAL A 246 9.77 12.27 -3.65
N LEU A 247 9.32 11.04 -3.40
CA LEU A 247 8.51 10.73 -2.22
C LEU A 247 9.22 11.06 -0.91
N SER A 248 10.53 10.78 -0.82
CA SER A 248 11.31 11.17 0.35
C SER A 248 11.37 12.71 0.52
N GLY A 249 11.47 13.45 -0.59
CA GLY A 249 11.48 14.91 -0.59
C GLY A 249 10.14 15.55 -0.20
N MET A 250 9.02 14.93 -0.60
CA MET A 250 7.66 15.39 -0.29
C MET A 250 7.24 15.15 1.16
N GLN A 251 7.91 14.23 1.85
CA GLN A 251 7.56 13.89 3.23
C GLN A 251 7.68 15.11 4.13
N THR A 252 6.61 15.48 4.82
CA THR A 252 6.54 16.64 5.71
C THR A 252 7.36 16.43 6.99
N THR A 253 7.59 17.50 7.73
CA THR A 253 8.29 17.45 9.03
C THR A 253 7.56 16.61 10.09
N THR A 254 6.28 16.29 9.86
CA THR A 254 5.46 15.41 10.71
C THR A 254 5.47 13.95 10.24
N GLY A 255 6.29 13.61 9.25
CA GLY A 255 6.43 12.26 8.73
C GLY A 255 5.35 11.83 7.72
N GLY A 256 4.35 12.66 7.48
CA GLY A 256 3.23 12.38 6.57
C GLY A 256 3.36 13.05 5.20
N TYR A 257 2.27 13.05 4.45
CA TYR A 257 2.18 13.60 3.11
C TYR A 257 0.96 14.49 2.97
N GLU A 258 1.12 15.56 2.20
CA GLU A 258 0.04 16.48 1.85
C GLU A 258 -0.40 16.24 0.41
N SER A 259 -1.71 16.20 0.19
CA SER A 259 -2.32 16.20 -1.14
C SER A 259 -3.42 17.26 -1.14
N TYR A 260 -3.45 18.09 -2.20
CA TYR A 260 -4.36 19.24 -2.31
C TYR A 260 -4.30 20.22 -1.12
N GLY A 261 -3.15 20.30 -0.45
CA GLY A 261 -2.91 21.22 0.67
C GLY A 261 -3.28 20.71 2.05
N ASP A 262 -3.77 19.46 2.14
CA ASP A 262 -4.13 18.83 3.40
C ASP A 262 -3.23 17.61 3.69
N LEU A 263 -2.69 17.57 4.91
CA LEU A 263 -2.04 16.37 5.44
C LEU A 263 -3.10 15.28 5.66
N ASN A 264 -3.00 14.15 4.96
CA ASN A 264 -4.03 13.13 4.99
C ASN A 264 -3.46 11.70 5.14
N SER A 265 -4.31 10.79 5.61
CA SER A 265 -3.95 9.41 5.90
C SER A 265 -3.79 8.56 4.64
N GLU A 266 -4.51 8.87 3.59
CA GLU A 266 -4.52 8.11 2.33
C GLU A 266 -3.18 8.26 1.61
N SER A 267 -2.64 9.48 1.52
CA SER A 267 -1.33 9.72 0.93
C SER A 267 -0.23 8.96 1.69
N ALA A 268 -0.25 9.00 3.04
CA ALA A 268 0.67 8.19 3.85
C ALA A 268 0.50 6.68 3.60
N SER A 269 -0.74 6.22 3.44
CA SER A 269 -1.07 4.81 3.16
C SER A 269 -0.51 4.36 1.81
N GLN A 270 -0.70 5.15 0.74
CA GLN A 270 -0.16 4.83 -0.59
C GLN A 270 1.37 4.73 -0.56
N VAL A 271 2.04 5.64 0.13
CA VAL A 271 3.51 5.61 0.25
C VAL A 271 3.99 4.39 1.03
N ILE A 272 3.33 4.01 2.14
CA ILE A 272 3.67 2.79 2.88
C ILE A 272 3.60 1.58 1.96
N VAL A 273 2.53 1.43 1.16
CA VAL A 273 2.39 0.29 0.24
C VAL A 273 3.45 0.30 -0.85
N ALA A 274 3.77 1.46 -1.42
CA ALA A 274 4.82 1.60 -2.43
C ALA A 274 6.19 1.17 -1.88
N LEU A 275 6.56 1.64 -0.69
CA LEU A 275 7.83 1.30 -0.06
C LEU A 275 7.91 -0.19 0.29
N THR A 276 6.86 -0.74 0.87
CA THR A 276 6.80 -2.18 1.20
C THR A 276 6.87 -3.06 -0.06
N ALA A 277 6.24 -2.66 -1.16
CA ALA A 277 6.34 -3.37 -2.45
C ALA A 277 7.77 -3.41 -3.00
N LEU A 278 8.59 -2.40 -2.68
CA LEU A 278 10.02 -2.36 -3.03
C LEU A 278 10.94 -3.02 -1.98
N GLY A 279 10.38 -3.57 -0.89
CA GLY A 279 11.17 -4.11 0.22
C GLY A 279 11.84 -3.04 1.08
N ILE A 280 11.41 -1.78 0.98
CA ILE A 280 11.89 -0.67 1.81
C ILE A 280 11.00 -0.61 3.07
N ASP A 281 11.62 -0.63 4.25
CA ASP A 281 10.89 -0.54 5.53
C ASP A 281 10.47 0.92 5.78
N PRO A 282 9.16 1.27 5.70
CA PRO A 282 8.67 2.64 5.82
C PRO A 282 8.79 3.20 7.26
N ASP A 283 9.11 2.35 8.23
CA ASP A 283 9.24 2.72 9.65
C ASP A 283 10.69 2.93 10.09
N THR A 284 11.67 2.40 9.34
CA THR A 284 13.08 2.43 9.76
C THR A 284 14.06 2.95 8.70
N ASP A 285 13.66 3.04 7.43
CA ASP A 285 14.52 3.63 6.40
C ASP A 285 14.67 5.15 6.65
N SER A 286 15.92 5.60 6.79
CA SER A 286 16.25 6.97 7.17
C SER A 286 15.74 8.03 6.18
N ARG A 287 15.51 7.67 4.91
CA ARG A 287 14.94 8.56 3.90
C ARG A 287 13.50 8.97 4.24
N PHE A 288 12.78 8.08 4.93
CA PHE A 288 11.36 8.21 5.27
C PHE A 288 11.11 8.48 6.76
N ILE A 289 12.11 9.02 7.45
CA ILE A 289 12.00 9.51 8.83
C ILE A 289 12.31 11.01 8.85
N LYS A 290 11.33 11.83 9.23
CA LYS A 290 11.49 13.28 9.38
C LYS A 290 11.28 13.67 10.85
N ASN A 291 12.24 14.35 11.44
CA ASN A 291 12.22 14.72 12.87
C ASN A 291 11.97 13.55 13.82
N GLY A 292 12.39 12.33 13.44
CA GLY A 292 12.19 11.13 14.24
C GLY A 292 10.78 10.50 14.08
N VAL A 293 9.97 10.97 13.15
CA VAL A 293 8.63 10.45 12.83
C VAL A 293 8.69 9.72 11.50
N SER A 294 8.33 8.45 11.47
CA SER A 294 8.23 7.64 10.25
C SER A 294 6.89 7.85 9.53
N VAL A 295 6.79 7.34 8.29
CA VAL A 295 5.50 7.33 7.56
C VAL A 295 4.46 6.52 8.32
N VAL A 296 4.86 5.39 8.94
CA VAL A 296 3.96 4.54 9.73
C VAL A 296 3.50 5.26 11.00
N ASP A 297 4.40 6.00 11.68
CA ASP A 297 4.04 6.83 12.82
C ASP A 297 3.01 7.89 12.43
N SER A 298 3.23 8.53 11.28
CA SER A 298 2.30 9.55 10.75
C SER A 298 0.93 8.94 10.44
N LEU A 299 0.85 7.82 9.71
CA LEU A 299 -0.43 7.14 9.48
C LEU A 299 -1.13 6.80 10.80
N CYS A 300 -0.41 6.25 11.78
CA CYS A 300 -0.98 5.92 13.09
C CYS A 300 -1.50 7.14 13.88
N SER A 301 -1.09 8.36 13.53
CA SER A 301 -1.64 9.57 14.17
C SER A 301 -3.08 9.89 13.73
N PHE A 302 -3.53 9.36 12.60
CA PHE A 302 -4.91 9.48 12.09
C PHE A 302 -5.86 8.43 12.67
N TYR A 303 -5.36 7.53 13.52
CA TYR A 303 -6.18 6.49 14.13
C TYR A 303 -7.29 7.08 15.00
N VAL A 304 -8.47 6.47 14.95
CA VAL A 304 -9.64 6.80 15.77
C VAL A 304 -9.84 5.71 16.81
N ASP A 305 -9.99 6.07 18.07
CA ASP A 305 -10.20 5.12 19.16
C ASP A 305 -11.37 4.18 18.87
N GLY A 306 -11.13 2.89 19.07
CA GLY A 306 -12.09 1.84 18.75
C GLY A 306 -11.99 1.30 17.32
N GLY A 307 -11.02 1.76 16.52
CA GLY A 307 -10.70 1.24 15.19
C GLY A 307 -10.96 2.25 14.07
N GLY A 308 -10.22 2.09 12.97
CA GLY A 308 -10.32 2.90 11.78
C GLY A 308 -9.51 4.20 11.81
N PHE A 309 -9.58 4.93 10.71
CA PHE A 309 -8.80 6.13 10.46
C PHE A 309 -9.69 7.28 10.01
N ARG A 310 -9.19 8.49 10.21
CA ARG A 310 -9.77 9.73 9.67
C ARG A 310 -8.99 10.19 8.45
N HIS A 311 -9.63 10.91 7.57
CA HIS A 311 -8.99 11.51 6.39
C HIS A 311 -7.95 12.55 6.80
N VAL A 312 -8.37 13.58 7.55
CA VAL A 312 -7.52 14.67 8.08
C VAL A 312 -7.54 14.68 9.59
N MET A 313 -6.55 15.35 10.22
CA MET A 313 -6.31 15.28 11.68
C MET A 313 -7.49 15.73 12.54
N ASP A 314 -8.29 16.68 12.09
CA ASP A 314 -9.48 17.21 12.77
C ASP A 314 -10.80 16.59 12.28
N GLY A 315 -10.72 15.61 11.36
CA GLY A 315 -11.85 14.88 10.81
C GLY A 315 -12.37 13.78 11.73
N GLU A 316 -13.55 13.26 11.38
CA GLU A 316 -14.11 12.05 11.97
C GLU A 316 -13.59 10.80 11.27
N ARG A 317 -13.97 9.61 11.77
CA ARG A 317 -13.66 8.33 11.12
C ARG A 317 -14.24 8.33 9.70
N ASP A 318 -13.40 7.95 8.73
CA ASP A 318 -13.76 7.90 7.33
C ASP A 318 -13.57 6.46 6.79
N ASN A 319 -14.47 6.02 5.91
CA ASN A 319 -14.45 4.66 5.39
C ASN A 319 -13.29 4.45 4.40
N ILE A 320 -12.97 5.43 3.56
CA ILE A 320 -11.86 5.34 2.59
C ILE A 320 -10.54 5.37 3.35
N ALA A 321 -10.39 6.33 4.27
CA ALA A 321 -9.21 6.41 5.14
C ALA A 321 -9.00 5.11 5.94
N THR A 322 -10.09 4.53 6.47
CA THR A 322 -10.02 3.26 7.21
C THR A 322 -9.60 2.11 6.31
N ALA A 323 -10.17 1.99 5.11
CA ALA A 323 -9.81 0.94 4.16
C ALA A 323 -8.34 1.06 3.75
N GLN A 324 -7.89 2.26 3.36
CA GLN A 324 -6.53 2.49 2.91
C GLN A 324 -5.51 2.36 4.04
N GLY A 325 -5.79 2.92 5.21
CA GLY A 325 -4.93 2.79 6.38
C GLY A 325 -4.76 1.33 6.82
N TYR A 326 -5.85 0.55 6.80
CA TYR A 326 -5.80 -0.86 7.17
C TYR A 326 -5.01 -1.70 6.16
N TYR A 327 -5.25 -1.56 4.85
CA TYR A 327 -4.47 -2.32 3.89
C TYR A 327 -3.00 -1.90 3.84
N ALA A 328 -2.69 -0.64 4.11
CA ALA A 328 -1.31 -0.17 4.23
C ALA A 328 -0.59 -0.81 5.42
N LEU A 329 -1.22 -0.86 6.60
CA LEU A 329 -0.68 -1.59 7.75
C LEU A 329 -0.59 -3.09 7.48
N THR A 330 -1.54 -3.67 6.74
CA THR A 330 -1.47 -5.07 6.31
C THR A 330 -0.24 -5.31 5.43
N ALA A 331 0.07 -4.41 4.50
CA ALA A 331 1.29 -4.50 3.70
C ALA A 331 2.56 -4.39 4.56
N TYR A 332 2.56 -3.49 5.54
CA TYR A 332 3.69 -3.27 6.45
C TYR A 332 3.97 -4.48 7.37
N TYR A 333 2.93 -5.15 7.88
CA TYR A 333 3.08 -6.29 8.82
C TYR A 333 3.25 -7.65 8.12
N ARG A 334 3.09 -7.74 6.82
CA ARG A 334 3.22 -8.96 6.02
C ARG A 334 4.62 -9.18 5.49
#